data_fab342772b2b5895b38209b8d4e3d651
#
_entry.id   fab342772b2b5895b38209b8d4e3d651
#
_cell.length_a   1.000
_cell.length_b   1.000
_cell.length_c   1.000
_cell.angle_alpha   90.00
_cell.angle_beta   90.00
_cell.angle_gamma   90.00
#
_symmetry.space_group_name_H-M   'P 1'
#
loop_
_entity.id
_entity.type
_entity.pdbx_description
1 polymer ?
#
loop_
_entity_poly.entity_id
_entity_poly.type
_entity_poly.pdbx_seq_one_letter_code
_entity_poly.pdbx_strand_id
1 'polypeptide(L)'
;MNIQDADKQLERLGLRLPPVEPKGLYKPCLMDGKYLYLSGHGPFQDDKTLITGRVGKELTKEEGKLAARQAGLALLSTIRKNVGSLNRIKRVIKLLGMVNCVPEFEQHPYIINGCSELFAEIWGPDNGVGVRSAVGFGSLPDNIPVEIEAVFELYE
;
A
#
# COMPACT_ATOMS: atom_id res chain seq x y z
N MET A 1 11.83 2.32 24.61
CA MET A 1 11.38 1.75 23.35
C MET A 1 12.17 2.41 22.22
N ASN A 2 12.94 1.65 21.46
CA ASN A 2 13.55 2.19 20.24
C ASN A 2 12.46 2.30 19.17
N ILE A 3 11.94 3.50 18.99
CA ILE A 3 11.05 3.80 17.86
C ILE A 3 11.93 3.75 16.61
N GLN A 4 11.59 2.88 15.68
CA GLN A 4 12.31 2.75 14.41
C GLN A 4 12.13 4.04 13.60
N ASP A 5 13.23 4.59 13.10
CA ASP A 5 13.20 5.75 12.20
C ASP A 5 12.78 5.28 10.80
N ALA A 6 11.52 5.49 10.48
CA ALA A 6 10.90 5.03 9.24
C ALA A 6 11.50 5.67 7.99
N ASP A 7 11.83 6.96 8.04
CA ASP A 7 12.45 7.65 6.91
C ASP A 7 13.86 7.10 6.63
N LYS A 8 14.65 6.86 7.68
CA LYS A 8 15.97 6.21 7.53
C LYS A 8 15.85 4.76 7.06
N GLN A 9 14.83 4.06 7.51
CA GLN A 9 14.61 2.67 7.09
C GLN A 9 14.29 2.60 5.60
N LEU A 10 13.50 3.54 5.08
CA LEU A 10 13.24 3.65 3.65
C LEU A 10 14.55 3.82 2.86
N GLU A 11 15.46 4.68 3.33
CA GLU A 11 16.77 4.90 2.72
C GLU A 11 17.66 3.64 2.77
N ARG A 12 17.70 2.96 3.92
CA ARG A 12 18.49 1.72 4.08
C ARG A 12 18.05 0.61 3.15
N LEU A 13 16.74 0.51 2.90
CA LEU A 13 16.17 -0.48 1.98
C LEU A 13 16.37 -0.09 0.51
N GLY A 14 16.89 1.11 0.23
CA GLY A 14 17.10 1.61 -1.12
C GLY A 14 15.82 1.77 -1.92
N LEU A 15 14.70 1.99 -1.25
CA LEU A 15 13.39 2.07 -1.88
C LEU A 15 13.13 3.46 -2.44
N ARG A 16 12.52 3.50 -3.62
CA ARG A 16 12.08 4.73 -4.27
C ARG A 16 10.57 4.87 -4.13
N LEU A 17 10.12 6.05 -3.74
CA LEU A 17 8.70 6.36 -3.67
C LEU A 17 8.22 6.82 -5.06
N PRO A 18 7.24 6.12 -5.66
CA PRO A 18 6.75 6.48 -6.99
C PRO A 18 5.92 7.76 -6.94
N PRO A 19 5.85 8.52 -8.05
CA PRO A 19 4.91 9.63 -8.15
C PRO A 19 3.47 9.08 -8.18
N VAL A 20 2.58 9.68 -7.38
CA VAL A 20 1.17 9.30 -7.31
C VAL A 20 0.31 10.48 -7.74
N GLU A 21 -0.54 10.25 -8.73
CA GLU A 21 -1.50 11.24 -9.23
C GLU A 21 -2.92 10.70 -9.06
N PRO A 22 -3.78 11.39 -8.26
CA PRO A 22 -5.18 11.00 -8.14
C PRO A 22 -5.91 11.07 -9.49
N LYS A 23 -6.69 10.04 -9.80
CA LYS A 23 -7.45 9.92 -11.04
C LYS A 23 -8.95 10.06 -10.77
N GLY A 24 -9.38 11.23 -10.33
CA GLY A 24 -10.80 11.44 -10.08
C GLY A 24 -11.07 12.52 -9.04
N LEU A 25 -12.33 12.67 -8.70
CA LEU A 25 -12.78 13.67 -7.74
C LEU A 25 -12.77 13.07 -6.33
N TYR A 26 -11.58 12.99 -5.74
CA TYR A 26 -11.37 12.53 -4.36
C TYR A 26 -10.04 13.04 -3.81
N LYS A 27 -9.90 13.00 -2.50
CA LYS A 27 -8.64 13.29 -1.83
C LYS A 27 -7.83 12.00 -1.70
N PRO A 28 -6.52 12.01 -1.99
CA PRO A 28 -5.67 10.83 -1.80
C PRO A 28 -5.51 10.45 -0.32
N CYS A 29 -5.61 11.43 0.57
CA CYS A 29 -5.66 11.18 2.01
C CYS A 29 -6.47 12.27 2.73
N LEU A 30 -6.94 11.92 3.92
CA LEU A 30 -7.69 12.81 4.79
C LEU A 30 -7.27 12.56 6.24
N MET A 31 -6.92 13.62 6.94
CA MET A 31 -6.63 13.57 8.37
C MET A 31 -7.89 13.91 9.15
N ASP A 32 -8.25 13.05 10.11
CA ASP A 32 -9.34 13.26 11.04
C ASP A 32 -8.85 12.94 12.46
N GLY A 33 -8.62 14.00 13.25
CA GLY A 33 -7.97 13.87 14.55
C GLY A 33 -6.57 13.25 14.39
N LYS A 34 -6.34 12.16 15.10
CA LYS A 34 -5.08 11.41 15.01
C LYS A 34 -5.06 10.32 13.94
N TYR A 35 -6.11 10.20 13.15
CA TYR A 35 -6.20 9.18 12.11
C TYR A 35 -5.96 9.77 10.73
N LEU A 36 -5.22 9.05 9.93
CA LEU A 36 -4.96 9.36 8.53
C LEU A 36 -5.60 8.28 7.67
N TYR A 37 -6.57 8.69 6.87
CA TYR A 37 -7.27 7.83 5.92
C TYR A 37 -6.65 8.00 4.54
N LEU A 38 -6.28 6.91 3.90
CA LEU A 38 -5.80 6.92 2.53
C LEU A 38 -6.80 6.25 1.61
N SER A 39 -7.10 6.91 0.51
CA SER A 39 -7.87 6.33 -0.59
C SER A 39 -7.18 5.12 -1.19
N GLY A 40 -7.89 4.35 -1.99
CA GLY A 40 -7.31 3.22 -2.71
C GLY A 40 -6.15 3.66 -3.62
N HIS A 41 -5.03 2.98 -3.51
CA HIS A 41 -3.82 3.21 -4.31
C HIS A 41 -3.50 1.97 -5.13
N GLY A 42 -3.23 2.19 -6.40
CA GLY A 42 -2.70 1.18 -7.30
C GLY A 42 -1.17 1.14 -7.30
N PRO A 43 -0.59 0.18 -8.05
CA PRO A 43 0.85 -0.01 -8.12
C PRO A 43 1.51 0.95 -9.12
N PHE A 44 1.60 2.23 -8.76
CA PHE A 44 2.31 3.24 -9.54
C PHE A 44 3.80 2.93 -9.60
N GLN A 45 4.39 3.10 -10.78
CA GLN A 45 5.81 2.94 -11.04
C GLN A 45 6.52 4.31 -11.13
N ASP A 46 7.84 4.31 -11.16
CA ASP A 46 8.65 5.55 -11.18
C ASP A 46 8.39 6.41 -12.44
N ASP A 47 8.02 5.78 -13.55
CA ASP A 47 7.67 6.44 -14.81
C ASP A 47 6.21 6.93 -14.89
N LYS A 48 5.48 6.87 -13.77
CA LYS A 48 4.05 7.21 -13.64
C LYS A 48 3.07 6.21 -14.25
N THR A 49 3.56 5.13 -14.85
CA THR A 49 2.68 4.05 -15.33
C THR A 49 2.21 3.18 -14.16
N LEU A 50 1.15 2.43 -14.41
CA LEU A 50 0.64 1.43 -13.48
C LEU A 50 1.05 0.03 -13.94
N ILE A 51 1.38 -0.85 -12.99
CA ILE A 51 1.40 -2.29 -13.27
C ILE A 51 -0.02 -2.71 -13.59
N THR A 52 -0.23 -3.46 -14.67
CA THR A 52 -1.54 -3.92 -15.10
C THR A 52 -1.56 -5.43 -15.32
N GLY A 53 -2.76 -5.99 -15.29
CA GLY A 53 -3.00 -7.41 -15.50
C GLY A 53 -3.75 -8.06 -14.34
N ARG A 54 -4.41 -9.17 -14.64
CA ARG A 54 -5.18 -9.94 -13.68
C ARG A 54 -4.34 -11.08 -13.12
N VAL A 55 -4.35 -11.25 -11.82
CA VAL A 55 -3.68 -12.38 -11.16
C VAL A 55 -4.35 -13.72 -11.56
N GLY A 56 -3.56 -14.65 -11.98
CA GLY A 56 -4.01 -15.92 -12.51
C GLY A 56 -4.27 -15.93 -14.02
N LYS A 57 -4.10 -14.80 -14.69
CA LYS A 57 -4.21 -14.66 -16.15
C LYS A 57 -2.91 -14.06 -16.73
N GLU A 58 -2.79 -12.74 -16.81
CA GLU A 58 -1.57 -12.09 -17.30
C GLU A 58 -0.43 -12.11 -16.26
N LEU A 59 -0.78 -12.13 -14.96
CA LEU A 59 0.19 -12.10 -13.86
C LEU A 59 0.14 -13.39 -13.03
N THR A 60 1.31 -13.81 -12.58
CA THR A 60 1.46 -14.85 -11.56
C THR A 60 1.12 -14.28 -10.17
N LYS A 61 0.93 -15.14 -9.17
CA LYS A 61 0.74 -14.69 -7.79
C LYS A 61 1.98 -13.96 -7.24
N GLU A 62 3.18 -14.37 -7.66
CA GLU A 62 4.43 -13.72 -7.28
C GLU A 62 4.52 -12.30 -7.84
N GLU A 63 4.13 -12.12 -9.09
CA GLU A 63 4.03 -10.78 -9.72
C GLU A 63 2.94 -9.92 -9.06
N GLY A 64 1.82 -10.52 -8.69
CA GLY A 64 0.76 -9.87 -7.92
C GLY A 64 1.25 -9.39 -6.55
N LYS A 65 2.04 -10.19 -5.85
CA LYS A 65 2.65 -9.82 -4.57
C LYS A 65 3.61 -8.64 -4.72
N LEU A 66 4.43 -8.61 -5.78
CA LEU A 66 5.30 -7.46 -6.08
C LEU A 66 4.48 -6.21 -6.40
N ALA A 67 3.36 -6.35 -7.10
CA ALA A 67 2.44 -5.24 -7.36
C ALA A 67 1.82 -4.71 -6.06
N ALA A 68 1.48 -5.56 -5.11
CA ALA A 68 1.00 -5.14 -3.80
C ALA A 68 2.08 -4.36 -3.00
N ARG A 69 3.34 -4.78 -3.09
CA ARG A 69 4.46 -4.02 -2.53
C ARG A 69 4.56 -2.64 -3.19
N GLN A 70 4.42 -2.57 -4.51
CA GLN A 70 4.45 -1.31 -5.25
C GLN A 70 3.28 -0.39 -4.87
N ALA A 71 2.08 -0.94 -4.68
CA ALA A 71 0.94 -0.17 -4.14
C ALA A 71 1.23 0.35 -2.72
N GLY A 72 1.91 -0.43 -1.90
CA GLY A 72 2.41 0.01 -0.59
C GLY A 72 3.36 1.19 -0.70
N LEU A 73 4.30 1.18 -1.65
CA LEU A 73 5.19 2.32 -1.92
C LEU A 73 4.40 3.56 -2.37
N ALA A 74 3.33 3.39 -3.15
CA ALA A 74 2.45 4.48 -3.54
C ALA A 74 1.73 5.09 -2.32
N LEU A 75 1.28 4.27 -1.37
CA LEU A 75 0.73 4.74 -0.10
C LEU A 75 1.76 5.54 0.70
N LEU A 76 3.01 5.07 0.80
CA LEU A 76 4.10 5.80 1.44
C LEU A 76 4.37 7.15 0.76
N SER A 77 4.32 7.21 -0.57
CA SER A 77 4.44 8.46 -1.34
C SER A 77 3.40 9.49 -0.91
N THR A 78 2.14 9.07 -0.83
CA THR A 78 1.03 9.94 -0.42
C THR A 78 1.20 10.43 1.02
N ILE A 79 1.61 9.55 1.93
CA ILE A 79 1.89 9.92 3.32
C ILE A 79 2.99 10.99 3.35
N ARG A 80 4.13 10.73 2.73
CA ARG A 80 5.26 11.66 2.78
C ARG A 80 4.95 13.02 2.17
N LYS A 81 4.21 13.06 1.06
CA LYS A 81 3.79 14.28 0.40
C LYS A 81 2.85 15.12 1.26
N ASN A 82 1.93 14.52 1.99
CA ASN A 82 0.86 15.22 2.71
C ASN A 82 1.15 15.42 4.20
N VAL A 83 1.97 14.56 4.80
CA VAL A 83 2.28 14.57 6.24
C VAL A 83 3.74 14.98 6.52
N GLY A 84 4.59 14.91 5.50
CA GLY A 84 5.98 15.39 5.54
C GLY A 84 7.01 14.33 5.91
N SER A 85 6.68 13.37 6.77
CA SER A 85 7.60 12.33 7.23
C SER A 85 6.84 11.05 7.56
N LEU A 86 7.44 9.91 7.26
CA LEU A 86 6.91 8.60 7.66
C LEU A 86 7.01 8.38 9.18
N ASN A 87 7.87 9.14 9.86
CA ASN A 87 8.01 9.11 11.31
C ASN A 87 6.79 9.70 12.05
N ARG A 88 5.90 10.39 11.34
CA ARG A 88 4.61 10.83 11.89
C ARG A 88 3.63 9.68 12.11
N ILE A 89 3.82 8.58 11.43
CA ILE A 89 2.98 7.39 11.59
C ILE A 89 3.37 6.63 12.85
N LYS A 90 2.39 6.48 13.75
CA LYS A 90 2.53 5.70 14.97
C LYS A 90 2.32 4.21 14.69
N ARG A 91 1.28 3.89 13.92
CA ARG A 91 0.99 2.50 13.52
C ARG A 91 0.05 2.41 12.33
N VAL A 92 0.09 1.28 11.67
CA VAL A 92 -0.95 0.85 10.73
C VAL A 92 -2.16 0.40 11.53
N ILE A 93 -3.35 0.93 11.24
CA ILE A 93 -4.61 0.51 11.86
C ILE A 93 -5.27 -0.58 11.02
N LYS A 94 -5.54 -0.28 9.74
CA LYS A 94 -6.29 -1.17 8.86
C LYS A 94 -5.86 -1.05 7.41
N LEU A 95 -5.83 -2.19 6.72
CA LEU A 95 -5.74 -2.26 5.27
C LEU A 95 -6.98 -2.95 4.71
N LEU A 96 -7.48 -2.45 3.57
CA LEU A 96 -8.31 -3.24 2.68
C LEU A 96 -7.50 -3.48 1.40
N GLY A 97 -7.11 -4.72 1.19
CA GLY A 97 -6.39 -5.17 0.00
C GLY A 97 -7.34 -5.86 -0.98
N MET A 98 -7.45 -5.29 -2.18
CA MET A 98 -8.31 -5.75 -3.25
C MET A 98 -7.45 -6.34 -4.36
N VAL A 99 -7.72 -7.56 -4.76
CA VAL A 99 -6.96 -8.28 -5.80
C VAL A 99 -7.86 -8.50 -7.02
N ASN A 100 -7.45 -7.98 -8.16
CA ASN A 100 -8.05 -8.29 -9.46
C ASN A 100 -7.53 -9.66 -9.91
N CYS A 101 -8.36 -10.68 -9.78
CA CYS A 101 -7.95 -12.06 -10.00
C CYS A 101 -9.03 -12.87 -10.71
N VAL A 102 -8.62 -14.01 -11.28
CA VAL A 102 -9.56 -14.99 -11.83
C VAL A 102 -10.44 -15.55 -10.69
N PRO A 103 -11.68 -16.02 -10.99
CA PRO A 103 -12.60 -16.48 -9.95
C PRO A 103 -12.09 -17.63 -9.09
N GLU A 104 -11.21 -18.47 -9.64
CA GLU A 104 -10.65 -19.64 -8.95
C GLU A 104 -9.47 -19.32 -8.04
N PHE A 105 -8.96 -18.08 -8.06
CA PHE A 105 -7.82 -17.69 -7.24
C PHE A 105 -8.21 -17.64 -5.76
N GLU A 106 -7.39 -18.21 -4.88
CA GLU A 106 -7.69 -18.39 -3.46
C GLU A 106 -6.64 -17.76 -2.52
N GLN A 107 -5.52 -17.24 -3.05
CA GLN A 107 -4.37 -16.81 -2.25
C GLN A 107 -4.26 -15.28 -2.13
N HIS A 108 -5.39 -14.60 -1.91
CA HIS A 108 -5.43 -13.14 -1.73
C HIS A 108 -4.52 -12.65 -0.57
N PRO A 109 -4.50 -13.32 0.60
CA PRO A 109 -3.59 -12.93 1.69
C PRO A 109 -2.12 -12.95 1.29
N TYR A 110 -1.69 -13.92 0.51
CA TYR A 110 -0.31 -14.00 -0.01
C TYR A 110 0.03 -12.77 -0.86
N ILE A 111 -0.89 -12.34 -1.72
CA ILE A 111 -0.70 -11.16 -2.56
C ILE A 111 -0.53 -9.90 -1.69
N ILE A 112 -1.46 -9.67 -0.77
CA ILE A 112 -1.48 -8.45 0.05
C ILE A 112 -0.32 -8.43 1.07
N ASN A 113 0.26 -9.57 1.40
CA ASN A 113 1.50 -9.63 2.18
C ASN A 113 2.62 -8.78 1.57
N GLY A 114 2.65 -8.58 0.26
CA GLY A 114 3.62 -7.68 -0.37
C GLY A 114 3.60 -6.27 0.24
N CYS A 115 2.41 -5.74 0.51
CA CYS A 115 2.24 -4.46 1.19
C CYS A 115 2.50 -4.56 2.71
N SER A 116 1.93 -5.56 3.37
CA SER A 116 2.06 -5.73 4.82
C SER A 116 3.52 -5.97 5.25
N GLU A 117 4.28 -6.74 4.48
CA GLU A 117 5.70 -6.96 4.72
C GLU A 117 6.51 -5.66 4.57
N LEU A 118 6.22 -4.86 3.54
CA LEU A 118 6.82 -3.54 3.37
C LEU A 118 6.59 -2.66 4.59
N PHE A 119 5.37 -2.58 5.08
CA PHE A 119 5.03 -1.76 6.24
C PHE A 119 5.69 -2.28 7.52
N ALA A 120 5.80 -3.60 7.69
CA ALA A 120 6.55 -4.20 8.78
C ALA A 120 8.05 -3.85 8.72
N GLU A 121 8.63 -3.81 7.52
CA GLU A 121 10.02 -3.38 7.32
C GLU A 121 10.22 -1.90 7.68
N ILE A 122 9.25 -1.04 7.36
CA ILE A 122 9.32 0.42 7.57
C ILE A 122 9.09 0.80 9.04
N TRP A 123 8.03 0.28 9.68
CA TRP A 123 7.64 0.68 11.04
C TRP A 123 7.86 -0.40 12.11
N GLY A 124 8.40 -1.54 11.73
CA GLY A 124 8.57 -2.69 12.62
C GLY A 124 7.33 -3.58 12.68
N PRO A 125 7.48 -4.82 13.19
CA PRO A 125 6.39 -5.80 13.19
C PRO A 125 5.21 -5.42 14.08
N ASP A 126 5.45 -4.66 15.15
CA ASP A 126 4.37 -4.26 16.07
C ASP A 126 3.54 -3.09 15.54
N ASN A 127 4.19 -2.09 14.93
CA ASN A 127 3.53 -0.88 14.45
C ASN A 127 3.20 -0.94 12.95
N GLY A 128 3.96 -1.70 12.18
CA GLY A 128 3.75 -1.83 10.74
C GLY A 128 2.65 -2.82 10.34
N VAL A 129 2.19 -3.66 11.26
CA VAL A 129 1.17 -4.68 11.01
C VAL A 129 -0.13 -4.33 11.73
N GLY A 130 -1.16 -4.01 10.96
CA GLY A 130 -2.50 -3.73 11.47
C GLY A 130 -3.48 -4.87 11.17
N VAL A 131 -4.77 -4.61 11.40
CA VAL A 131 -5.84 -5.51 10.94
C VAL A 131 -6.07 -5.31 9.45
N ARG A 132 -6.61 -6.30 8.75
CA ARG A 132 -6.88 -6.19 7.32
C ARG A 132 -7.94 -7.17 6.81
N SER A 133 -8.45 -6.87 5.60
CA SER A 133 -9.08 -7.85 4.72
C SER A 133 -8.30 -7.91 3.41
N ALA A 134 -8.14 -9.12 2.86
CA ALA A 134 -7.53 -9.37 1.56
C ALA A 134 -8.54 -10.19 0.74
N VAL A 135 -9.11 -9.56 -0.29
CA VAL A 135 -10.28 -10.09 -1.00
C VAL A 135 -10.12 -9.96 -2.51
N GLY A 136 -10.87 -10.77 -3.25
CA GLY A 136 -10.86 -10.79 -4.71
C GLY A 136 -11.94 -9.92 -5.31
N PHE A 137 -11.59 -9.26 -6.42
CA PHE A 137 -12.50 -8.47 -7.25
C PHE A 137 -12.46 -8.96 -8.69
N GLY A 138 -13.60 -8.91 -9.34
CA GLY A 138 -13.71 -9.30 -10.76
C GLY A 138 -13.06 -8.29 -11.72
N SER A 139 -12.88 -7.05 -11.27
CA SER A 139 -12.17 -5.99 -12.00
C SER A 139 -11.71 -4.91 -11.05
N LEU A 140 -10.65 -4.20 -11.43
CA LEU A 140 -10.19 -2.98 -10.77
C LEU A 140 -9.93 -1.90 -11.83
N PRO A 141 -9.96 -0.60 -11.45
CA PRO A 141 -9.69 0.49 -12.38
C PRO A 141 -8.39 0.28 -13.16
N ASP A 142 -8.35 0.67 -14.42
CA ASP A 142 -7.16 0.56 -15.28
C ASP A 142 -6.59 -0.87 -15.39
N ASN A 143 -7.37 -1.89 -15.05
CA ASN A 143 -6.93 -3.28 -15.01
C ASN A 143 -5.70 -3.51 -14.11
N ILE A 144 -5.57 -2.73 -13.04
CA ILE A 144 -4.50 -2.96 -12.05
C ILE A 144 -4.73 -4.29 -11.32
N PRO A 145 -3.67 -4.99 -10.91
CA PRO A 145 -3.81 -6.28 -10.22
C PRO A 145 -4.21 -6.14 -8.76
N VAL A 146 -3.89 -5.01 -8.15
CA VAL A 146 -4.19 -4.74 -6.74
C VAL A 146 -4.56 -3.28 -6.54
N GLU A 147 -5.42 -3.04 -5.57
CA GLU A 147 -5.71 -1.72 -5.02
C GLU A 147 -5.78 -1.84 -3.51
N ILE A 148 -5.14 -0.93 -2.80
CA ILE A 148 -5.06 -0.99 -1.34
C ILE A 148 -5.42 0.37 -0.75
N GLU A 149 -6.39 0.39 0.16
CA GLU A 149 -6.70 1.54 1.01
C GLU A 149 -6.24 1.26 2.44
N ALA A 150 -5.98 2.32 3.20
CA ALA A 150 -5.38 2.18 4.51
C ALA A 150 -5.84 3.25 5.50
N VAL A 151 -5.80 2.90 6.77
CA VAL A 151 -5.96 3.82 7.90
C VAL A 151 -4.75 3.69 8.81
N PHE A 152 -4.17 4.84 9.18
CA PHE A 152 -3.02 4.94 10.08
C PHE A 152 -3.36 5.79 11.29
N GLU A 153 -2.67 5.54 12.40
CA GLU A 153 -2.65 6.43 13.55
C GLU A 153 -1.39 7.28 13.51
N LEU A 154 -1.54 8.58 13.74
CA LEU A 154 -0.42 9.52 13.84
C LEU A 154 0.00 9.70 15.31
N TYR A 155 1.27 10.04 15.53
CA TYR A 155 1.70 10.62 16.79
C TYR A 155 1.06 12.00 16.98
N GLU A 156 0.73 12.35 18.20
CA GLU A 156 0.24 13.69 18.59
C GLU A 156 1.35 14.75 18.49
#